data_3b07f706f920dcc5098c2fad85c1be72
#
_entry.id   3b07f706f920dcc5098c2fad85c1be72
#
_cell.length_a   1.000
_cell.length_b   1.000
_cell.length_c   1.000
_cell.angle_alpha   90.00
_cell.angle_beta   90.00
_cell.angle_gamma   90.00
#
_symmetry.space_group_name_H-M   'P 1'
#
loop_
_entity.id
_entity.type
_entity.pdbx_description
1 polymer ?
#
loop_
_entity_poly.entity_id
_entity_poly.type
_entity_poly.pdbx_seq_one_letter_code
_entity_poly.pdbx_strand_id
1 'polypeptide(L)'
;ATRMLVSELAGKASLAAKAKSLGIDLSGDARTLQAILDDVKTREAHGYSYEVADGSLAVLIRRHLGLYEPHFRLESFRVIVDDREDTGALAKDAASEATVKIHVGDRRIVAAGEGTGPVGALDAALRMAITEYLPQVANMELTDYKVRILDEEGAGTSATTRVIITTSDKRGSWGTVGVSENIIEASWNALVDSIEYGLIRAEG
;
A
#
# COMPACT_ATOMS: atom_id res chain seq x y z
N ALA A 1 -33.87 -9.41 10.23
CA ALA A 1 -32.81 -9.95 11.11
C ALA A 1 -32.10 -11.13 10.46
N THR A 2 -32.80 -12.10 9.85
CA THR A 2 -32.21 -13.34 9.31
C THR A 2 -31.29 -13.10 8.10
N ARG A 3 -31.57 -12.14 7.22
CA ARG A 3 -30.72 -11.80 6.07
C ARG A 3 -29.41 -11.13 6.48
N MET A 4 -29.40 -10.31 7.50
CA MET A 4 -28.18 -9.70 8.06
C MET A 4 -27.25 -10.76 8.68
N LEU A 5 -27.83 -11.68 9.45
CA LEU A 5 -27.05 -12.79 10.07
C LEU A 5 -26.38 -13.69 9.05
N VAL A 6 -27.05 -14.03 7.93
CA VAL A 6 -26.49 -14.87 6.86
C VAL A 6 -25.36 -14.11 6.14
N SER A 7 -25.51 -12.81 5.89
CA SER A 7 -24.47 -11.96 5.29
C SER A 7 -23.23 -11.83 6.19
N GLU A 8 -23.39 -11.69 7.50
CA GLU A 8 -22.28 -11.62 8.46
C GLU A 8 -21.52 -12.94 8.58
N LEU A 9 -22.23 -14.07 8.64
CA LEU A 9 -21.60 -15.39 8.69
C LEU A 9 -20.82 -15.69 7.39
N ALA A 10 -21.38 -15.35 6.22
CA ALA A 10 -20.71 -15.48 4.94
C ALA A 10 -19.46 -14.58 4.85
N GLY A 11 -19.54 -13.35 5.36
CA GLY A 11 -18.41 -12.42 5.43
C GLY A 11 -17.28 -12.93 6.32
N LYS A 12 -17.60 -13.48 7.49
CA LYS A 12 -16.61 -14.09 8.40
C LYS A 12 -15.94 -15.31 7.77
N ALA A 13 -16.71 -16.19 7.15
CA ALA A 13 -16.18 -17.39 6.50
C ALA A 13 -15.25 -17.02 5.32
N SER A 14 -15.65 -16.05 4.52
CA SER A 14 -14.85 -15.53 3.41
C SER A 14 -13.54 -14.89 3.90
N LEU A 15 -13.60 -14.04 4.94
CA LEU A 15 -12.42 -13.41 5.51
C LEU A 15 -11.48 -14.44 6.15
N ALA A 16 -11.99 -15.43 6.87
CA ALA A 16 -11.18 -16.50 7.47
C ALA A 16 -10.49 -17.35 6.39
N ALA A 17 -11.20 -17.70 5.32
CA ALA A 17 -10.62 -18.43 4.19
C ALA A 17 -9.53 -17.62 3.49
N LYS A 18 -9.75 -16.33 3.30
CA LYS A 18 -8.77 -15.41 2.69
C LYS A 18 -7.54 -15.26 3.58
N ALA A 19 -7.71 -15.03 4.88
CA ALA A 19 -6.61 -14.98 5.84
C ALA A 19 -5.75 -16.25 5.81
N LYS A 20 -6.41 -17.42 5.78
CA LYS A 20 -5.71 -18.71 5.67
C LYS A 20 -4.90 -18.83 4.39
N SER A 21 -5.41 -18.33 3.25
CA SER A 21 -4.65 -18.29 1.99
C SER A 21 -3.43 -17.38 2.05
N LEU A 22 -3.43 -16.40 2.96
CA LEU A 22 -2.31 -15.50 3.25
C LEU A 22 -1.40 -15.99 4.37
N GLY A 23 -1.58 -17.25 4.81
CA GLY A 23 -0.77 -17.86 5.87
C GLY A 23 -1.16 -17.41 7.29
N ILE A 24 -2.34 -16.82 7.48
CA ILE A 24 -2.82 -16.33 8.77
C ILE A 24 -4.02 -17.15 9.22
N ASP A 25 -3.91 -17.84 10.33
CA ASP A 25 -5.01 -18.61 10.91
C ASP A 25 -5.81 -17.73 11.90
N LEU A 26 -7.07 -17.48 11.55
CA LEU A 26 -8.04 -16.77 12.40
C LEU A 26 -9.05 -17.73 13.06
N SER A 27 -8.84 -19.05 12.93
CA SER A 27 -9.70 -20.05 13.57
C SER A 27 -9.50 -19.99 15.09
N GLY A 28 -10.60 -19.89 15.81
CA GLY A 28 -10.56 -19.90 17.29
C GLY A 28 -10.66 -18.51 17.95
N ASP A 29 -10.53 -17.42 17.20
CA ASP A 29 -10.73 -16.07 17.72
C ASP A 29 -11.86 -15.32 16.99
N ALA A 30 -13.09 -15.69 17.34
CA ALA A 30 -14.28 -15.10 16.74
C ALA A 30 -14.41 -13.59 17.00
N ARG A 31 -13.83 -13.07 18.10
CA ARG A 31 -13.88 -11.65 18.46
C ARG A 31 -12.94 -10.85 17.56
N THR A 32 -11.71 -11.28 17.39
CA THR A 32 -10.74 -10.65 16.50
C THR A 32 -11.21 -10.73 15.04
N LEU A 33 -11.74 -11.88 14.60
CA LEU A 33 -12.31 -12.02 13.28
C LEU A 33 -13.43 -11.01 13.01
N GLN A 34 -14.33 -10.78 14.00
CA GLN A 34 -15.38 -9.77 13.88
C GLN A 34 -14.80 -8.36 13.77
N ALA A 35 -13.82 -8.02 14.62
CA ALA A 35 -13.18 -6.71 14.62
C ALA A 35 -12.51 -6.41 13.26
N ILE A 36 -11.83 -7.40 12.68
CA ILE A 36 -11.21 -7.27 11.34
C ILE A 36 -12.30 -7.08 10.28
N LEU A 37 -13.37 -7.87 10.32
CA LEU A 37 -14.46 -7.75 9.35
C LEU A 37 -15.12 -6.36 9.40
N ASP A 38 -15.31 -5.81 10.58
CA ASP A 38 -15.92 -4.49 10.77
C ASP A 38 -14.98 -3.38 10.26
N ASP A 39 -13.67 -3.49 10.48
CA ASP A 39 -12.68 -2.56 9.94
C ASP A 39 -12.59 -2.64 8.41
N VAL A 40 -12.58 -3.85 7.83
CA VAL A 40 -12.62 -4.06 6.37
C VAL A 40 -13.86 -3.38 5.77
N LYS A 41 -15.05 -3.63 6.33
CA LYS A 41 -16.30 -3.00 5.86
C LYS A 41 -16.25 -1.48 5.95
N THR A 42 -15.73 -0.96 7.06
CA THR A 42 -15.59 0.49 7.27
C THR A 42 -14.65 1.11 6.23
N ARG A 43 -13.50 0.49 5.99
CA ARG A 43 -12.54 0.95 4.99
C ARG A 43 -13.09 0.85 3.57
N GLU A 44 -13.77 -0.24 3.23
CA GLU A 44 -14.41 -0.39 1.92
C GLU A 44 -15.50 0.67 1.68
N ALA A 45 -16.26 1.04 2.72
CA ALA A 45 -17.20 2.15 2.64
C ALA A 45 -16.51 3.51 2.39
N HIS A 46 -15.23 3.66 2.77
CA HIS A 46 -14.40 4.84 2.51
C HIS A 46 -13.53 4.73 1.25
N GLY A 47 -13.79 3.74 0.40
CA GLY A 47 -13.14 3.65 -0.90
C GLY A 47 -12.04 2.59 -1.02
N TYR A 48 -11.64 1.88 0.03
CA TYR A 48 -10.71 0.75 -0.09
C TYR A 48 -11.33 -0.39 -0.91
N SER A 49 -10.48 -1.24 -1.47
CA SER A 49 -10.90 -2.47 -2.17
C SER A 49 -9.89 -3.57 -1.87
N TYR A 50 -10.28 -4.49 -1.01
CA TYR A 50 -9.40 -5.58 -0.59
C TYR A 50 -9.49 -6.81 -1.50
N GLU A 51 -10.44 -6.85 -2.44
CA GLU A 51 -10.60 -7.95 -3.39
C GLU A 51 -9.34 -8.15 -4.25
N VAL A 52 -8.65 -7.05 -4.59
CA VAL A 52 -7.43 -7.04 -5.42
C VAL A 52 -6.18 -6.63 -4.65
N ALA A 53 -6.28 -6.46 -3.33
CA ALA A 53 -5.23 -5.90 -2.48
C ALA A 53 -4.87 -6.84 -1.31
N ASP A 54 -4.49 -8.07 -1.65
CA ASP A 54 -4.12 -9.11 -0.69
C ASP A 54 -3.00 -8.68 0.26
N GLY A 55 -2.02 -7.92 -0.23
CA GLY A 55 -0.94 -7.40 0.58
C GLY A 55 -1.42 -6.43 1.66
N SER A 56 -2.29 -5.47 1.30
CA SER A 56 -2.87 -4.54 2.28
C SER A 56 -3.79 -5.26 3.27
N LEU A 57 -4.54 -6.27 2.82
CA LEU A 57 -5.37 -7.07 3.71
C LEU A 57 -4.51 -7.85 4.72
N ALA A 58 -3.42 -8.47 4.28
CA ALA A 58 -2.51 -9.19 5.16
C ALA A 58 -1.87 -8.27 6.22
N VAL A 59 -1.44 -7.07 5.84
CA VAL A 59 -0.91 -6.06 6.77
C VAL A 59 -1.99 -5.64 7.77
N LEU A 60 -3.23 -5.39 7.30
CA LEU A 60 -4.36 -5.02 8.16
C LEU A 60 -4.66 -6.12 9.20
N ILE A 61 -4.75 -7.38 8.78
CA ILE A 61 -4.99 -8.52 9.67
C ILE A 61 -3.88 -8.63 10.71
N ARG A 62 -2.62 -8.53 10.29
CA ARG A 62 -1.46 -8.59 11.21
C ARG A 62 -1.46 -7.46 12.23
N ARG A 63 -1.91 -6.26 11.87
CA ARG A 63 -2.11 -5.15 12.81
C ARG A 63 -3.13 -5.50 13.91
N HIS A 64 -4.27 -6.06 13.53
CA HIS A 64 -5.30 -6.48 14.49
C HIS A 64 -4.81 -7.60 15.42
N LEU A 65 -3.93 -8.47 14.95
CA LEU A 65 -3.32 -9.54 15.74
C LEU A 65 -2.13 -9.08 16.60
N GLY A 66 -1.68 -7.84 16.47
CA GLY A 66 -0.46 -7.35 17.11
C GLY A 66 0.82 -8.00 16.58
N LEU A 67 0.77 -8.55 15.36
CA LEU A 67 1.88 -9.23 14.68
C LEU A 67 2.58 -8.35 13.63
N TYR A 68 2.17 -7.09 13.51
CA TYR A 68 2.75 -6.14 12.58
C TYR A 68 3.69 -5.18 13.32
N GLU A 69 4.96 -5.27 12.97
CA GLU A 69 5.97 -4.31 13.36
C GLU A 69 6.55 -3.68 12.07
N PRO A 70 6.45 -2.34 11.91
CA PRO A 70 6.95 -1.68 10.71
C PRO A 70 8.46 -1.84 10.56
N HIS A 71 8.93 -2.24 9.38
CA HIS A 71 10.36 -2.31 9.07
C HIS A 71 10.99 -0.92 8.91
N PHE A 72 10.15 0.05 8.54
CA PHE A 72 10.55 1.46 8.44
C PHE A 72 9.39 2.40 8.78
N ARG A 73 9.70 3.63 9.15
CA ARG A 73 8.70 4.66 9.48
C ARG A 73 8.96 5.93 8.68
N LEU A 74 7.91 6.51 8.13
CA LEU A 74 7.96 7.78 7.45
C LEU A 74 8.10 8.92 8.47
N GLU A 75 9.04 9.84 8.22
CA GLU A 75 9.07 11.16 8.87
C GLU A 75 8.36 12.19 7.98
N SER A 76 8.75 12.27 6.71
CA SER A 76 8.12 13.13 5.71
C SER A 76 8.50 12.72 4.29
N PHE A 77 7.69 13.13 3.33
CA PHE A 77 8.05 13.10 1.91
C PHE A 77 7.74 14.43 1.24
N ARG A 78 8.41 14.68 0.12
CA ARG A 78 8.14 15.79 -0.79
C ARG A 78 8.22 15.28 -2.21
N VAL A 79 7.31 15.73 -3.06
CA VAL A 79 7.33 15.46 -4.50
C VAL A 79 7.32 16.77 -5.24
N ILE A 80 8.22 16.92 -6.21
CA ILE A 80 8.32 18.05 -7.11
C ILE A 80 8.03 17.51 -8.51
N VAL A 81 7.10 18.13 -9.20
CA VAL A 81 6.78 17.84 -10.60
C VAL A 81 7.28 19.03 -11.41
N ASP A 82 8.27 18.81 -12.26
CA ASP A 82 8.78 19.82 -13.16
C ASP A 82 8.07 19.72 -14.50
N ASP A 83 7.43 20.84 -14.90
CA ASP A 83 6.99 21.03 -16.29
C ASP A 83 8.19 21.61 -17.06
N ARG A 84 8.98 20.74 -17.65
CA ARG A 84 10.15 21.15 -18.44
C ARG A 84 9.73 21.33 -19.89
N GLU A 85 9.76 22.58 -20.37
CA GLU A 85 9.76 22.84 -21.79
C GLU A 85 10.99 22.16 -22.46
N ASP A 86 10.76 21.60 -23.64
CA ASP A 86 11.66 20.75 -24.42
C ASP A 86 13.09 21.31 -24.53
N THR A 87 13.97 20.91 -23.62
CA THR A 87 15.40 21.25 -23.63
C THR A 87 16.28 20.20 -24.33
N GLY A 88 15.69 19.36 -25.19
CA GLY A 88 16.39 18.35 -25.99
C GLY A 88 16.27 16.92 -25.44
N ALA A 89 16.66 15.96 -26.25
CA ALA A 89 16.41 14.53 -26.11
C ALA A 89 16.94 13.84 -24.82
N LEU A 90 17.73 14.53 -23.99
CA LEU A 90 18.30 13.97 -22.76
C LEU A 90 17.45 14.25 -21.52
N ALA A 91 16.41 15.09 -21.58
CA ALA A 91 15.59 15.51 -20.45
C ALA A 91 14.19 14.87 -20.40
N LYS A 92 13.87 13.94 -21.30
CA LYS A 92 12.52 13.36 -21.45
C LYS A 92 12.13 12.34 -20.39
N ASP A 93 13.06 11.82 -19.60
CA ASP A 93 12.81 10.61 -18.81
C ASP A 93 12.54 10.87 -17.30
N ALA A 94 12.75 12.07 -16.78
CA ALA A 94 12.53 12.36 -15.36
C ALA A 94 11.75 13.66 -15.18
N ALA A 95 10.42 13.58 -15.17
CA ALA A 95 9.53 14.72 -14.95
C ALA A 95 9.16 14.95 -13.47
N SER A 96 9.57 14.08 -12.57
CA SER A 96 9.27 14.17 -11.13
C SER A 96 10.48 13.79 -10.29
N GLU A 97 10.66 14.49 -9.17
CA GLU A 97 11.62 14.19 -8.12
C GLU A 97 10.87 13.99 -6.79
N ALA A 98 11.26 13.00 -6.03
CA ALA A 98 10.77 12.82 -4.67
C ALA A 98 11.93 12.78 -3.69
N THR A 99 11.74 13.40 -2.52
CA THR A 99 12.62 13.28 -1.36
C THR A 99 11.85 12.64 -0.23
N VAL A 100 12.39 11.57 0.36
CA VAL A 100 11.82 10.90 1.53
C VAL A 100 12.75 11.03 2.72
N LYS A 101 12.15 11.21 3.90
CA LYS A 101 12.82 11.12 5.20
C LYS A 101 12.17 10.00 5.98
N ILE A 102 12.94 8.98 6.30
CA ILE A 102 12.45 7.77 6.94
C ILE A 102 13.39 7.31 8.05
N HIS A 103 12.87 6.45 8.89
CA HIS A 103 13.63 5.76 9.94
C HIS A 103 13.58 4.24 9.71
N VAL A 104 14.75 3.61 9.74
CA VAL A 104 14.91 2.14 9.83
C VAL A 104 15.61 1.86 11.16
N GLY A 105 14.88 1.28 12.11
CA GLY A 105 15.32 1.23 13.49
C GLY A 105 15.59 2.64 14.03
N ASP A 106 16.77 2.87 14.59
CA ASP A 106 17.21 4.18 15.12
C ASP A 106 17.87 5.09 14.06
N ARG A 107 18.00 4.60 12.83
CA ARG A 107 18.67 5.36 11.76
C ARG A 107 17.67 6.24 10.99
N ARG A 108 18.01 7.52 10.92
CA ARG A 108 17.30 8.49 10.08
C ARG A 108 17.99 8.57 8.72
N ILE A 109 17.23 8.40 7.66
CA ILE A 109 17.72 8.37 6.29
C ILE A 109 16.97 9.44 5.48
N VAL A 110 17.71 10.16 4.65
CA VAL A 110 17.16 11.10 3.66
C VAL A 110 17.64 10.65 2.30
N ALA A 111 16.69 10.39 1.39
CA ALA A 111 17.03 9.98 0.03
C ALA A 111 16.12 10.69 -0.97
N ALA A 112 16.67 10.93 -2.16
CA ALA A 112 15.94 11.48 -3.30
C ALA A 112 15.92 10.45 -4.44
N GLY A 113 14.84 10.46 -5.21
CA GLY A 113 14.66 9.62 -6.38
C GLY A 113 13.94 10.36 -7.48
N GLU A 114 14.21 9.99 -8.71
CA GLU A 114 13.59 10.56 -9.90
C GLU A 114 12.73 9.51 -10.61
N GLY A 115 11.69 9.95 -11.32
CA GLY A 115 10.80 9.09 -12.08
C GLY A 115 10.00 9.85 -13.14
N THR A 116 9.37 9.13 -14.05
CA THR A 116 8.50 9.71 -15.08
C THR A 116 7.22 10.32 -14.53
N GLY A 117 6.90 10.02 -13.28
CA GLY A 117 5.77 10.58 -12.54
C GLY A 117 5.98 10.49 -11.04
N PRO A 118 5.08 11.12 -10.24
CA PRO A 118 5.20 11.23 -8.79
C PRO A 118 5.41 9.90 -8.07
N VAL A 119 4.69 8.85 -8.47
CA VAL A 119 4.75 7.53 -7.83
C VAL A 119 6.05 6.83 -8.13
N GLY A 120 6.53 6.88 -9.37
CA GLY A 120 7.84 6.34 -9.73
C GLY A 120 8.97 7.03 -8.98
N ALA A 121 8.90 8.35 -8.81
CA ALA A 121 9.86 9.10 -8.03
C ALA A 121 9.83 8.72 -6.53
N LEU A 122 8.63 8.56 -5.95
CA LEU A 122 8.47 8.11 -4.56
C LEU A 122 9.00 6.69 -4.36
N ASP A 123 8.69 5.76 -5.27
CA ASP A 123 9.20 4.39 -5.22
C ASP A 123 10.73 4.35 -5.31
N ALA A 124 11.32 5.12 -6.24
CA ALA A 124 12.77 5.24 -6.39
C ALA A 124 13.43 5.80 -5.13
N ALA A 125 12.89 6.88 -4.56
CA ALA A 125 13.41 7.49 -3.34
C ALA A 125 13.32 6.54 -2.14
N LEU A 126 12.17 5.86 -1.98
CA LEU A 126 11.96 4.89 -0.90
C LEU A 126 12.95 3.73 -1.01
N ARG A 127 13.09 3.12 -2.19
CA ARG A 127 14.04 2.02 -2.42
C ARG A 127 15.47 2.44 -2.17
N MET A 128 15.87 3.62 -2.63
CA MET A 128 17.21 4.16 -2.37
C MET A 128 17.48 4.31 -0.88
N ALA A 129 16.45 4.72 -0.10
CA ALA A 129 16.59 4.90 1.33
C ALA A 129 16.72 3.60 2.12
N ILE A 130 16.01 2.54 1.72
CA ILE A 130 15.86 1.33 2.57
C ILE A 130 16.65 0.12 2.09
N THR A 131 17.08 0.04 0.82
CA THR A 131 17.68 -1.19 0.27
C THR A 131 19.00 -1.57 0.96
N GLU A 132 19.77 -0.60 1.45
CA GLU A 132 21.00 -0.88 2.21
C GLU A 132 20.70 -1.63 3.52
N TYR A 133 19.59 -1.35 4.17
CA TYR A 133 19.18 -1.92 5.46
C TYR A 133 18.23 -3.10 5.32
N LEU A 134 17.48 -3.13 4.22
CA LEU A 134 16.48 -4.15 3.89
C LEU A 134 16.74 -4.66 2.46
N PRO A 135 17.81 -5.46 2.27
CA PRO A 135 18.29 -5.85 0.94
C PRO A 135 17.26 -6.67 0.15
N GLN A 136 16.29 -7.30 0.81
CA GLN A 136 15.19 -8.03 0.17
C GLN A 136 14.37 -7.15 -0.77
N VAL A 137 14.31 -5.83 -0.52
CA VAL A 137 13.60 -4.85 -1.33
C VAL A 137 14.13 -4.78 -2.76
N ALA A 138 15.43 -5.05 -2.96
CA ALA A 138 16.04 -5.10 -4.30
C ALA A 138 15.43 -6.17 -5.22
N ASN A 139 14.79 -7.20 -4.66
CA ASN A 139 14.14 -8.26 -5.43
C ASN A 139 12.67 -7.99 -5.74
N MET A 140 12.13 -6.86 -5.29
CA MET A 140 10.73 -6.48 -5.48
C MET A 140 10.64 -5.44 -6.60
N GLU A 141 9.70 -5.61 -7.51
CA GLU A 141 9.46 -4.72 -8.64
C GLU A 141 8.01 -4.25 -8.64
N LEU A 142 7.81 -2.94 -8.79
CA LEU A 142 6.49 -2.37 -9.03
C LEU A 142 6.13 -2.63 -10.49
N THR A 143 5.12 -3.48 -10.74
CA THR A 143 4.75 -3.94 -12.09
C THR A 143 3.50 -3.27 -12.64
N ASP A 144 2.63 -2.74 -11.78
CA ASP A 144 1.42 -2.04 -12.21
C ASP A 144 1.00 -0.99 -11.18
N TYR A 145 0.40 0.08 -11.69
CA TYR A 145 -0.11 1.19 -10.92
C TYR A 145 -1.40 1.70 -11.53
N LYS A 146 -2.47 1.68 -10.74
CA LYS A 146 -3.81 2.11 -11.16
C LYS A 146 -4.38 3.14 -10.20
N VAL A 147 -4.90 4.22 -10.75
CA VAL A 147 -5.58 5.27 -10.02
C VAL A 147 -7.04 5.31 -10.42
N ARG A 148 -7.92 5.39 -9.44
CA ARG A 148 -9.35 5.59 -9.66
C ARG A 148 -9.84 6.72 -8.76
N ILE A 149 -10.46 7.70 -9.37
CA ILE A 149 -11.20 8.74 -8.67
C ILE A 149 -12.57 8.15 -8.33
N LEU A 150 -12.93 8.19 -7.06
CA LEU A 150 -14.22 7.72 -6.58
C LEU A 150 -15.14 8.94 -6.51
N ASP A 151 -16.11 8.98 -7.44
CA ASP A 151 -17.09 10.08 -7.50
C ASP A 151 -18.06 9.96 -6.31
N GLU A 152 -17.94 10.87 -5.35
CA GLU A 152 -19.05 11.23 -4.48
C GLU A 152 -19.78 12.40 -5.14
N GLU A 153 -21.09 12.27 -5.37
CA GLU A 153 -21.90 13.34 -5.97
C GLU A 153 -21.68 14.64 -5.19
N GLY A 154 -21.05 15.64 -5.85
CA GLY A 154 -20.79 16.96 -5.27
C GLY A 154 -19.44 17.17 -4.60
N ALA A 155 -18.53 16.19 -4.59
CA ALA A 155 -17.22 16.32 -3.93
C ALA A 155 -16.25 17.30 -4.63
N GLY A 156 -16.46 17.59 -5.92
CA GLY A 156 -15.63 18.54 -6.67
C GLY A 156 -14.14 18.15 -6.65
N THR A 157 -13.28 19.06 -6.16
CA THR A 157 -11.83 18.82 -6.06
C THR A 157 -11.41 17.95 -4.86
N SER A 158 -12.34 17.63 -3.96
CA SER A 158 -12.13 16.79 -2.77
C SER A 158 -12.51 15.33 -2.99
N ALA A 159 -12.59 14.89 -4.24
CA ALA A 159 -12.92 13.52 -4.58
C ALA A 159 -11.88 12.55 -4.01
N THR A 160 -12.35 11.47 -3.38
CA THR A 160 -11.49 10.41 -2.86
C THR A 160 -10.79 9.67 -3.99
N THR A 161 -9.49 9.49 -3.88
CA THR A 161 -8.68 8.76 -4.85
C THR A 161 -8.25 7.41 -4.28
N ARG A 162 -8.48 6.35 -5.02
CA ARG A 162 -7.98 5.00 -4.76
C ARG A 162 -6.79 4.71 -5.65
N VAL A 163 -5.69 4.30 -5.04
CA VAL A 163 -4.49 3.82 -5.73
C VAL A 163 -4.32 2.34 -5.46
N ILE A 164 -4.12 1.55 -6.51
CA ILE A 164 -3.78 0.13 -6.44
C ILE A 164 -2.42 -0.06 -7.07
N ILE A 165 -1.51 -0.71 -6.34
CA ILE A 165 -0.17 -1.06 -6.79
C ILE A 165 -0.07 -2.57 -6.86
N THR A 166 0.51 -3.07 -7.94
CA THR A 166 0.93 -4.47 -8.04
C THR A 166 2.45 -4.53 -7.99
N THR A 167 2.95 -5.35 -7.08
CA THR A 167 4.38 -5.61 -6.91
C THR A 167 4.64 -7.08 -7.12
N SER A 168 5.80 -7.43 -7.65
CA SER A 168 6.23 -8.80 -7.86
C SER A 168 7.64 -9.06 -7.36
N ASP A 169 7.88 -10.31 -7.00
CA ASP A 169 9.20 -10.89 -6.76
C ASP A 169 9.30 -12.24 -7.50
N LYS A 170 10.38 -12.98 -7.28
CA LYS A 170 10.59 -14.32 -7.87
C LYS A 170 9.54 -15.36 -7.42
N ARG A 171 8.80 -15.12 -6.32
CA ARG A 171 7.79 -16.01 -5.75
C ARG A 171 6.37 -15.68 -6.19
N GLY A 172 6.14 -14.56 -6.88
CA GLY A 172 4.84 -14.15 -7.39
C GLY A 172 4.56 -12.66 -7.21
N SER A 173 3.30 -12.28 -7.40
CA SER A 173 2.85 -10.89 -7.32
C SER A 173 1.80 -10.70 -6.22
N TRP A 174 1.66 -9.47 -5.75
CA TRP A 174 0.63 -9.07 -4.78
C TRP A 174 0.15 -7.64 -5.06
N GLY A 175 -1.10 -7.39 -4.71
CA GLY A 175 -1.70 -6.07 -4.78
C GLY A 175 -1.75 -5.37 -3.43
N THR A 176 -1.66 -4.05 -3.46
CA THR A 176 -1.88 -3.18 -2.31
C THR A 176 -2.72 -1.98 -2.68
N VAL A 177 -3.36 -1.36 -1.70
CA VAL A 177 -4.30 -0.25 -1.91
C VAL A 177 -4.01 0.89 -0.92
N GLY A 178 -4.11 2.11 -1.43
CA GLY A 178 -4.14 3.33 -0.65
C GLY A 178 -5.32 4.21 -1.07
N VAL A 179 -5.89 4.92 -0.12
CA VAL A 179 -7.03 5.80 -0.33
C VAL A 179 -6.82 7.11 0.39
N SER A 180 -6.98 8.22 -0.31
CA SER A 180 -6.91 9.57 0.23
C SER A 180 -7.54 10.55 -0.77
N GLU A 181 -7.93 11.74 -0.31
CA GLU A 181 -8.25 12.87 -1.21
C GLU A 181 -6.98 13.36 -1.96
N ASN A 182 -5.79 13.08 -1.41
CA ASN A 182 -4.51 13.39 -2.03
C ASN A 182 -3.93 12.14 -2.70
N ILE A 183 -3.80 12.17 -4.03
CA ILE A 183 -3.26 11.06 -4.82
C ILE A 183 -1.83 10.65 -4.38
N ILE A 184 -1.00 11.60 -3.95
CA ILE A 184 0.38 11.30 -3.51
C ILE A 184 0.35 10.54 -2.19
N GLU A 185 -0.52 10.94 -1.25
CA GLU A 185 -0.71 10.23 0.02
C GLU A 185 -1.30 8.84 -0.20
N ALA A 186 -2.32 8.70 -1.06
CA ALA A 186 -2.88 7.40 -1.42
C ALA A 186 -1.80 6.48 -2.03
N SER A 187 -0.96 7.03 -2.91
CA SER A 187 0.15 6.30 -3.53
C SER A 187 1.20 5.87 -2.51
N TRP A 188 1.56 6.78 -1.58
CA TRP A 188 2.49 6.47 -0.50
C TRP A 188 1.97 5.32 0.38
N ASN A 189 0.71 5.36 0.79
CA ASN A 189 0.11 4.31 1.61
C ASN A 189 0.13 2.95 0.90
N ALA A 190 -0.18 2.90 -0.39
CA ALA A 190 -0.11 1.69 -1.18
C ALA A 190 1.34 1.17 -1.34
N LEU A 191 2.32 2.07 -1.54
CA LEU A 191 3.75 1.73 -1.62
C LEU A 191 4.28 1.14 -0.31
N VAL A 192 3.94 1.76 0.82
CA VAL A 192 4.35 1.25 2.15
C VAL A 192 3.84 -0.16 2.36
N ASP A 193 2.55 -0.39 2.18
CA ASP A 193 1.97 -1.74 2.32
C ASP A 193 2.62 -2.74 1.35
N SER A 194 2.96 -2.29 0.13
CA SER A 194 3.60 -3.12 -0.89
C SER A 194 4.97 -3.64 -0.43
N ILE A 195 5.82 -2.75 0.08
CA ILE A 195 7.16 -3.10 0.57
C ILE A 195 7.06 -3.91 1.87
N GLU A 196 6.24 -3.47 2.81
CA GLU A 196 6.04 -4.16 4.10
C GLU A 196 5.55 -5.60 3.91
N TYR A 197 4.56 -5.81 3.05
CA TYR A 197 4.09 -7.16 2.77
C TYR A 197 5.15 -8.02 2.06
N GLY A 198 5.89 -7.43 1.13
CA GLY A 198 7.01 -8.11 0.49
C GLY A 198 8.10 -8.54 1.49
N LEU A 199 8.43 -7.70 2.47
CA LEU A 199 9.37 -8.02 3.56
C LEU A 199 8.84 -9.16 4.44
N ILE A 200 7.57 -9.09 4.86
CA ILE A 200 6.90 -10.15 5.62
C ILE A 200 6.97 -11.49 4.88
N ARG A 201 6.74 -11.49 3.56
CA ARG A 201 6.86 -12.70 2.74
C ARG A 201 8.31 -13.22 2.65
N ALA A 202 9.29 -12.34 2.76
CA ALA A 202 10.70 -12.73 2.68
C ALA A 202 11.20 -13.39 3.96
N GLU A 203 10.56 -13.11 5.11
CA GLU A 203 10.89 -13.70 6.42
C GLU A 203 10.30 -15.10 6.64
N GLY A 204 9.26 -15.48 5.92
CA GLY A 204 8.56 -16.75 6.00
C GLY A 204 8.88 -17.65 4.81
#